data_372e7c1fd958e6d13995fb8e83759fa0
#
_entry.id   372e7c1fd958e6d13995fb8e83759fa0
#
_cell.length_a   1.000
_cell.length_b   1.000
_cell.length_c   1.000
_cell.angle_alpha   90.00
_cell.angle_beta   90.00
_cell.angle_gamma   90.00
#
_symmetry.space_group_name_H-M   'P 1'
#
loop_
_entity.id
_entity.type
_entity.pdbx_description
1 polymer ?
#
loop_
_entity_poly.entity_id
_entity_poly.type
_entity_poly.pdbx_seq_one_letter_code
_entity_poly.pdbx_strand_id
1 'polypeptide(L)'
;MNFPYEWQIGWRYTRASKRASRNTFISFISMISMLGIALGVAALIVVLSVMNGFQKEVRDRMLSVLAHIEVIGAAPLQDWQKTAAEAERNKEVVGAAPYVAAQAMLTRDDAVRGVLLRGVDPAQEPKVSDIGSQFKAGSMNALVPGGFDIALGSELANALGVRVGDKVTLVAPQGTITPAGILPRLKQFTVVGIFSSGHYEFDSALALVNMADAEVLFRQNGPSGVRLKLRDMQQAPQVAQELAGTMSGDLYLRDWSRQNRNWFAAVQTEKRMMFIILTLIIAVAAFNLVSTLVMTVTDKQPDIAILRTMGAQPRSIMKIFIVQGVAIGFIGTVLGVLGGTLIATNIDVIVPFIERLLHVQFLPKDIYFISELPSDPRVNDIATIGIISFVLATLATLYPSWRAARVNPAEALRYE
;
A
#
# COMPACT_ATOMS: atom_id res chain seq x y z
N MET A 1 3.81 48.21 2.81
CA MET A 1 4.89 47.58 2.03
C MET A 1 4.56 47.73 0.56
N ASN A 2 5.28 48.57 -0.18
CA ASN A 2 5.08 48.71 -1.63
C ASN A 2 5.74 47.51 -2.31
N PHE A 3 4.92 46.54 -2.77
CA PHE A 3 5.45 45.46 -3.60
C PHE A 3 6.08 46.02 -4.88
N PRO A 4 7.22 45.45 -5.36
CA PRO A 4 7.79 45.80 -6.64
C PRO A 4 6.74 45.75 -7.75
N TYR A 5 6.77 46.69 -8.68
CA TYR A 5 5.75 46.79 -9.75
C TYR A 5 5.65 45.52 -10.61
N GLU A 6 6.73 44.73 -10.71
CA GLU A 6 6.77 43.45 -11.42
C GLU A 6 5.77 42.44 -10.82
N TRP A 7 5.65 42.42 -9.48
CA TRP A 7 4.69 41.55 -8.78
C TRP A 7 3.25 42.00 -9.04
N GLN A 8 3.01 43.30 -9.04
CA GLN A 8 1.68 43.86 -9.27
C GLN A 8 1.20 43.57 -10.71
N ILE A 9 2.08 43.76 -11.70
CA ILE A 9 1.77 43.51 -13.12
C ILE A 9 1.62 41.99 -13.36
N GLY A 10 2.55 41.16 -12.85
CA GLY A 10 2.49 39.70 -12.98
C GLY A 10 1.20 39.12 -12.39
N TRP A 11 0.80 39.58 -11.21
CA TRP A 11 -0.46 39.17 -10.61
C TRP A 11 -1.70 39.66 -11.37
N ARG A 12 -1.66 40.87 -11.93
CA ARG A 12 -2.77 41.37 -12.78
C ARG A 12 -2.92 40.58 -14.06
N TYR A 13 -1.86 40.03 -14.61
CA TYR A 13 -1.93 39.18 -15.81
C TYR A 13 -2.57 37.80 -15.56
N THR A 14 -2.63 37.36 -14.30
CA THR A 14 -3.40 36.16 -13.95
C THR A 14 -4.90 36.42 -13.79
N ARG A 15 -5.31 37.70 -13.53
CA ARG A 15 -6.73 38.07 -13.34
C ARG A 15 -7.32 38.62 -14.63
N ALA A 16 -8.43 38.02 -15.10
CA ALA A 16 -9.16 38.55 -16.24
C ALA A 16 -9.76 39.93 -15.95
N SER A 17 -9.47 40.90 -16.81
CA SER A 17 -10.25 42.14 -16.87
C SER A 17 -11.46 41.92 -17.79
N LYS A 18 -12.68 42.10 -17.25
CA LYS A 18 -13.97 41.89 -17.96
C LYS A 18 -14.23 42.85 -19.14
N ARG A 19 -13.30 43.78 -19.48
CA ARG A 19 -13.55 44.89 -20.41
C ARG A 19 -13.06 44.74 -21.85
N ALA A 20 -12.34 43.67 -22.21
CA ALA A 20 -11.89 43.47 -23.55
C ALA A 20 -11.99 41.98 -23.96
N SER A 21 -12.65 41.67 -25.07
CA SER A 21 -12.82 40.31 -25.60
C SER A 21 -11.51 39.52 -25.73
N ARG A 22 -10.43 40.19 -26.09
CA ARG A 22 -9.07 39.60 -26.22
C ARG A 22 -8.47 39.16 -24.88
N ASN A 23 -8.78 39.87 -23.78
CA ASN A 23 -8.30 39.51 -22.44
C ASN A 23 -9.06 38.31 -21.82
N THR A 24 -10.28 38.06 -22.25
CA THR A 24 -11.10 36.93 -21.80
C THR A 24 -10.49 35.60 -22.28
N PHE A 25 -9.93 35.56 -23.49
CA PHE A 25 -9.31 34.37 -24.05
C PHE A 25 -8.02 33.98 -23.29
N ILE A 26 -7.17 34.95 -22.97
CA ILE A 26 -5.91 34.72 -22.19
C ILE A 26 -6.24 34.18 -20.80
N SER A 27 -7.27 34.74 -20.16
CA SER A 27 -7.70 34.24 -18.85
C SER A 27 -8.28 32.84 -18.90
N PHE A 28 -9.03 32.50 -19.95
CA PHE A 28 -9.55 31.17 -20.18
C PHE A 28 -8.42 30.14 -20.34
N ILE A 29 -7.39 30.47 -21.12
CA ILE A 29 -6.22 29.59 -21.31
C ILE A 29 -5.44 29.41 -19.99
N SER A 30 -5.24 30.47 -19.21
CA SER A 30 -4.60 30.40 -17.89
C SER A 30 -5.41 29.53 -16.93
N MET A 31 -6.74 29.62 -16.97
CA MET A 31 -7.65 28.78 -16.18
C MET A 31 -7.54 27.30 -16.58
N ILE A 32 -7.50 26.99 -17.88
CA ILE A 32 -7.29 25.62 -18.37
C ILE A 32 -5.95 25.06 -17.87
N SER A 33 -4.88 25.87 -17.90
CA SER A 33 -3.58 25.44 -17.39
C SER A 33 -3.59 25.17 -15.89
N MET A 34 -4.25 26.05 -15.10
CA MET A 34 -4.45 25.81 -13.66
C MET A 34 -5.23 24.53 -13.41
N LEU A 35 -6.33 24.31 -14.14
CA LEU A 35 -7.14 23.09 -14.04
C LEU A 35 -6.36 21.85 -14.47
N GLY A 36 -5.54 21.94 -15.51
CA GLY A 36 -4.70 20.83 -15.94
C GLY A 36 -3.69 20.40 -14.87
N ILE A 37 -3.03 21.35 -14.22
CA ILE A 37 -2.12 21.08 -13.10
C ILE A 37 -2.93 20.53 -11.92
N ALA A 38 -4.05 21.15 -11.57
CA ALA A 38 -4.89 20.73 -10.46
C ALA A 38 -5.41 19.30 -10.64
N LEU A 39 -5.90 18.95 -11.83
CA LEU A 39 -6.36 17.61 -12.15
C LEU A 39 -5.22 16.58 -12.12
N GLY A 40 -4.04 16.95 -12.67
CA GLY A 40 -2.88 16.07 -12.61
C GLY A 40 -2.43 15.78 -11.17
N VAL A 41 -2.34 16.80 -10.33
CA VAL A 41 -1.97 16.69 -8.91
C VAL A 41 -3.05 15.91 -8.13
N ALA A 42 -4.32 16.21 -8.35
CA ALA A 42 -5.43 15.51 -7.69
C ALA A 42 -5.46 14.03 -8.07
N ALA A 43 -5.34 13.70 -9.36
CA ALA A 43 -5.29 12.31 -9.82
C ALA A 43 -4.13 11.53 -9.19
N LEU A 44 -2.96 12.17 -9.06
CA LEU A 44 -1.80 11.63 -8.38
C LEU A 44 -2.07 11.25 -6.92
N ILE A 45 -2.62 12.21 -6.17
CA ILE A 45 -2.92 12.01 -4.75
C ILE A 45 -3.93 10.87 -4.58
N VAL A 46 -4.99 10.86 -5.39
CA VAL A 46 -6.03 9.82 -5.34
C VAL A 46 -5.43 8.45 -5.64
N VAL A 47 -4.69 8.30 -6.75
CA VAL A 47 -4.11 7.01 -7.16
C VAL A 47 -3.14 6.48 -6.12
N LEU A 48 -2.23 7.33 -5.59
CA LEU A 48 -1.29 6.89 -4.55
C LEU A 48 -2.00 6.57 -3.23
N SER A 49 -3.04 7.32 -2.86
CA SER A 49 -3.82 7.04 -1.65
C SER A 49 -4.56 5.71 -1.74
N VAL A 50 -5.18 5.42 -2.87
CA VAL A 50 -5.84 4.12 -3.13
C VAL A 50 -4.83 2.98 -3.12
N MET A 51 -3.68 3.17 -3.78
CA MET A 51 -2.62 2.17 -3.79
C MET A 51 -2.07 1.89 -2.38
N ASN A 52 -1.81 2.94 -1.59
CA ASN A 52 -1.40 2.78 -0.21
C ASN A 52 -2.47 2.06 0.63
N GLY A 53 -3.75 2.42 0.44
CA GLY A 53 -4.88 1.77 1.11
C GLY A 53 -4.98 0.29 0.76
N PHE A 54 -4.91 -0.05 -0.52
CA PHE A 54 -4.94 -1.43 -0.99
C PHE A 54 -3.76 -2.25 -0.44
N GLN A 55 -2.53 -1.71 -0.50
CA GLN A 55 -1.36 -2.36 0.06
C GLN A 55 -1.46 -2.56 1.57
N LYS A 56 -2.05 -1.59 2.29
CA LYS A 56 -2.30 -1.70 3.73
C LYS A 56 -3.31 -2.80 4.02
N GLU A 57 -4.44 -2.82 3.32
CA GLU A 57 -5.50 -3.82 3.51
C GLU A 57 -5.01 -5.25 3.23
N VAL A 58 -4.31 -5.47 2.09
CA VAL A 58 -3.74 -6.78 1.76
C VAL A 58 -2.73 -7.21 2.81
N ARG A 59 -1.85 -6.30 3.24
CA ARG A 59 -0.87 -6.59 4.29
C ARG A 59 -1.54 -6.94 5.62
N ASP A 60 -2.51 -6.13 6.05
CA ASP A 60 -3.17 -6.30 7.35
C ASP A 60 -3.95 -7.64 7.38
N ARG A 61 -4.59 -8.02 6.29
CA ARG A 61 -5.23 -9.35 6.14
C ARG A 61 -4.21 -10.49 6.15
N MET A 62 -3.12 -10.35 5.42
CA MET A 62 -2.05 -11.34 5.42
C MET A 62 -1.48 -11.55 6.84
N LEU A 63 -1.28 -10.46 7.58
CA LEU A 63 -0.68 -10.49 8.92
C LEU A 63 -1.67 -10.83 10.04
N SER A 64 -2.99 -10.86 9.77
CA SER A 64 -3.97 -11.37 10.74
C SER A 64 -3.79 -12.86 11.02
N VAL A 65 -3.19 -13.61 10.09
CA VAL A 65 -2.90 -15.05 10.19
C VAL A 65 -1.44 -15.32 10.51
N LEU A 66 -0.53 -14.44 10.05
CA LEU A 66 0.91 -14.58 10.25
C LEU A 66 1.36 -13.90 11.53
N ALA A 67 2.29 -14.51 12.23
CA ALA A 67 3.03 -13.84 13.28
C ALA A 67 3.96 -12.77 12.69
N HIS A 68 4.24 -11.73 13.46
CA HIS A 68 5.16 -10.68 13.01
C HIS A 68 6.62 -11.16 13.03
N ILE A 69 6.98 -12.00 13.98
CA ILE A 69 8.28 -12.68 14.07
C ILE A 69 8.05 -14.12 14.49
N GLU A 70 8.78 -15.04 13.88
CA GLU A 70 8.89 -16.43 14.32
C GLU A 70 10.29 -16.68 14.86
N VAL A 71 10.35 -17.16 16.09
CA VAL A 71 11.58 -17.63 16.76
C VAL A 71 11.62 -19.13 16.62
N ILE A 72 12.55 -19.66 15.83
CA ILE A 72 12.65 -21.07 15.49
C ILE A 72 13.90 -21.63 16.14
N GLY A 73 13.79 -22.74 16.86
CA GLY A 73 14.94 -23.46 17.38
C GLY A 73 15.58 -24.35 16.33
N ALA A 74 16.88 -24.58 16.42
CA ALA A 74 17.58 -25.60 15.63
C ALA A 74 17.04 -27.02 15.92
N ALA A 75 16.47 -27.22 17.10
CA ALA A 75 15.70 -28.39 17.54
C ALA A 75 14.39 -27.93 18.21
N PRO A 76 13.40 -28.82 18.40
CA PRO A 76 12.18 -28.51 19.13
C PRO A 76 12.46 -27.87 20.49
N LEU A 77 11.75 -26.78 20.80
CA LEU A 77 11.98 -25.99 22.01
C LEU A 77 11.35 -26.67 23.23
N GLN A 78 12.18 -27.31 24.06
CA GLN A 78 11.67 -27.97 25.27
C GLN A 78 11.16 -26.96 26.30
N ASP A 79 11.79 -25.78 26.40
CA ASP A 79 11.43 -24.69 27.31
C ASP A 79 11.04 -23.45 26.49
N TRP A 80 9.94 -23.55 25.75
CA TRP A 80 9.42 -22.46 24.96
C TRP A 80 8.96 -21.27 25.81
N GLN A 81 8.55 -21.54 27.08
CA GLN A 81 8.12 -20.52 28.05
C GLN A 81 9.26 -19.55 28.35
N LYS A 82 10.48 -20.07 28.52
CA LYS A 82 11.67 -19.26 28.72
C LYS A 82 11.96 -18.41 27.49
N THR A 83 11.89 -18.99 26.29
CA THR A 83 12.07 -18.29 25.01
C THR A 83 11.03 -17.18 24.83
N ALA A 84 9.77 -17.45 25.16
CA ALA A 84 8.69 -16.46 25.12
C ALA A 84 8.96 -15.32 26.12
N ALA A 85 9.32 -15.65 27.37
CA ALA A 85 9.62 -14.65 28.41
C ALA A 85 10.85 -13.79 28.09
N GLU A 86 11.86 -14.35 27.43
CA GLU A 86 13.02 -13.59 26.93
C GLU A 86 12.60 -12.60 25.82
N ALA A 87 11.76 -13.04 24.87
CA ALA A 87 11.25 -12.19 23.81
C ALA A 87 10.34 -11.06 24.34
N GLU A 88 9.47 -11.35 25.32
CA GLU A 88 8.55 -10.39 25.93
C GLU A 88 9.26 -9.29 26.76
N ARG A 89 10.56 -9.41 27.02
CA ARG A 89 11.35 -8.30 27.63
C ARG A 89 11.49 -7.11 26.66
N ASN A 90 11.40 -7.34 25.37
CA ASN A 90 11.35 -6.25 24.40
C ASN A 90 9.96 -5.60 24.44
N LYS A 91 9.92 -4.28 24.65
CA LYS A 91 8.68 -3.49 24.82
C LYS A 91 7.74 -3.51 23.62
N GLU A 92 8.28 -3.83 22.44
CA GLU A 92 7.49 -3.92 21.21
C GLU A 92 6.77 -5.27 21.09
N VAL A 93 7.19 -6.30 21.83
CA VAL A 93 6.53 -7.61 21.84
C VAL A 93 5.33 -7.54 22.78
N VAL A 94 4.14 -7.75 22.23
CA VAL A 94 2.86 -7.70 22.98
C VAL A 94 2.26 -9.07 23.25
N GLY A 95 2.79 -10.12 22.63
CA GLY A 95 2.34 -11.49 22.86
C GLY A 95 3.29 -12.51 22.24
N ALA A 96 3.33 -13.69 22.85
CA ALA A 96 4.10 -14.83 22.40
C ALA A 96 3.26 -16.11 22.53
N ALA A 97 3.34 -17.01 21.55
CA ALA A 97 2.67 -18.31 21.59
C ALA A 97 3.51 -19.40 20.90
N PRO A 98 3.56 -20.62 21.47
CA PRO A 98 4.25 -21.74 20.85
C PRO A 98 3.48 -22.27 19.64
N TYR A 99 4.19 -22.90 18.73
CA TYR A 99 3.57 -23.58 17.59
C TYR A 99 4.40 -24.75 17.09
N VAL A 100 3.72 -25.71 16.48
CA VAL A 100 4.32 -26.77 15.68
C VAL A 100 4.05 -26.49 14.20
N ALA A 101 5.08 -26.47 13.37
CA ALA A 101 4.94 -26.31 11.93
C ALA A 101 5.37 -27.60 11.21
N ALA A 102 4.51 -28.09 10.33
CA ALA A 102 4.80 -29.23 9.49
C ALA A 102 4.12 -29.11 8.13
N GLN A 103 4.64 -29.83 7.15
CA GLN A 103 3.98 -30.03 5.87
C GLN A 103 3.36 -31.43 5.85
N ALA A 104 2.14 -31.52 5.35
CA ALA A 104 1.42 -32.77 5.27
C ALA A 104 0.55 -32.80 4.01
N MET A 105 -0.11 -33.90 3.76
CA MET A 105 -1.18 -34.00 2.78
C MET A 105 -2.48 -34.38 3.49
N LEU A 106 -3.58 -33.76 3.09
CA LEU A 106 -4.92 -34.17 3.49
C LEU A 106 -5.58 -34.92 2.34
N THR A 107 -6.21 -36.05 2.68
CA THR A 107 -6.93 -36.84 1.70
C THR A 107 -8.36 -37.10 2.18
N ARG A 108 -9.30 -37.03 1.23
CA ARG A 108 -10.66 -37.51 1.39
C ARG A 108 -11.11 -38.10 0.07
N ASP A 109 -11.51 -39.35 0.09
CA ASP A 109 -11.86 -40.10 -1.13
C ASP A 109 -10.73 -39.99 -2.17
N ASP A 110 -11.01 -39.48 -3.36
CA ASP A 110 -10.03 -39.26 -4.43
C ASP A 110 -9.33 -37.88 -4.37
N ALA A 111 -9.76 -36.99 -3.47
CA ALA A 111 -9.17 -35.66 -3.34
C ALA A 111 -7.92 -35.68 -2.46
N VAL A 112 -6.82 -35.13 -2.98
CA VAL A 112 -5.54 -34.99 -2.25
C VAL A 112 -5.08 -33.55 -2.32
N ARG A 113 -4.73 -32.96 -1.18
CA ARG A 113 -4.21 -31.59 -1.07
C ARG A 113 -3.00 -31.52 -0.16
N GLY A 114 -1.94 -30.84 -0.63
CA GLY A 114 -0.81 -30.46 0.23
C GLY A 114 -1.23 -29.36 1.18
N VAL A 115 -0.84 -29.49 2.46
CA VAL A 115 -1.23 -28.52 3.49
C VAL A 115 -0.04 -28.11 4.35
N LEU A 116 -0.10 -26.86 4.82
CA LEU A 116 0.73 -26.35 5.90
C LEU A 116 -0.01 -26.63 7.21
N LEU A 117 0.45 -27.62 7.93
CA LEU A 117 -0.13 -27.96 9.24
C LEU A 117 0.48 -27.09 10.31
N ARG A 118 -0.38 -26.46 11.08
CA ARG A 118 0.03 -25.69 12.26
C ARG A 118 -0.63 -26.25 13.51
N GLY A 119 0.19 -26.80 14.40
CA GLY A 119 -0.22 -27.19 15.74
C GLY A 119 -0.22 -25.94 16.62
N VAL A 120 -1.36 -25.61 17.22
CA VAL A 120 -1.56 -24.43 18.05
C VAL A 120 -2.11 -24.81 19.43
N ASP A 121 -1.82 -24.01 20.43
CA ASP A 121 -2.51 -24.05 21.72
C ASP A 121 -3.67 -23.03 21.66
N PRO A 122 -4.93 -23.46 21.66
CA PRO A 122 -6.08 -22.57 21.60
C PRO A 122 -6.14 -21.50 22.67
N ALA A 123 -5.49 -21.73 23.83
CA ALA A 123 -5.44 -20.77 24.93
C ALA A 123 -4.37 -19.67 24.72
N GLN A 124 -3.31 -19.96 23.98
CA GLN A 124 -2.21 -19.02 23.72
C GLN A 124 -2.34 -18.34 22.35
N GLU A 125 -2.92 -19.00 21.38
CA GLU A 125 -3.06 -18.51 20.00
C GLU A 125 -3.66 -17.11 19.88
N PRO A 126 -4.70 -16.72 20.64
CA PRO A 126 -5.26 -15.37 20.58
C PRO A 126 -4.28 -14.24 20.94
N LYS A 127 -3.15 -14.56 21.60
CA LYS A 127 -2.13 -13.55 21.91
C LYS A 127 -1.33 -13.11 20.68
N VAL A 128 -1.28 -13.93 19.64
CA VAL A 128 -0.40 -13.72 18.48
C VAL A 128 -1.12 -13.67 17.14
N SER A 129 -2.37 -14.17 17.08
CA SER A 129 -3.14 -14.28 15.84
C SER A 129 -4.62 -14.02 16.11
N ASP A 130 -5.27 -13.37 15.16
CA ASP A 130 -6.71 -13.10 15.19
C ASP A 130 -7.55 -14.17 14.49
N ILE A 131 -6.91 -15.28 14.07
CA ILE A 131 -7.56 -16.37 13.31
C ILE A 131 -8.74 -16.99 14.06
N GLY A 132 -8.71 -16.96 15.39
CA GLY A 132 -9.80 -17.44 16.22
C GLY A 132 -11.14 -16.73 16.01
N SER A 133 -11.09 -15.44 15.62
CA SER A 133 -12.27 -14.63 15.33
C SER A 133 -12.79 -14.82 13.88
N GLN A 134 -12.05 -15.53 13.03
CA GLN A 134 -12.30 -15.68 11.60
C GLN A 134 -12.99 -17.00 11.24
N PHE A 135 -13.43 -17.77 12.24
CA PHE A 135 -14.17 -19.02 12.01
C PHE A 135 -15.57 -18.73 11.45
N LYS A 136 -15.87 -19.34 10.32
CA LYS A 136 -17.20 -19.30 9.70
C LYS A 136 -18.12 -20.41 10.23
N ALA A 137 -17.54 -21.55 10.65
CA ALA A 137 -18.24 -22.66 11.24
C ALA A 137 -17.35 -23.35 12.27
N GLY A 138 -17.91 -23.82 13.37
CA GLY A 138 -17.16 -24.39 14.48
C GLY A 138 -16.38 -23.33 15.28
N SER A 139 -15.32 -23.76 15.98
CA SER A 139 -14.47 -22.85 16.76
C SER A 139 -13.07 -23.41 16.94
N MET A 140 -12.10 -22.55 17.21
CA MET A 140 -10.73 -22.93 17.53
C MET A 140 -10.64 -23.69 18.88
N ASN A 141 -11.53 -23.37 19.83
CA ASN A 141 -11.57 -24.02 21.13
C ASN A 141 -12.01 -25.50 21.07
N ALA A 142 -12.55 -25.95 19.93
CA ALA A 142 -12.88 -27.35 19.70
C ALA A 142 -11.64 -28.21 19.38
N LEU A 143 -10.47 -27.60 19.17
CA LEU A 143 -9.21 -28.33 19.01
C LEU A 143 -8.68 -28.79 20.37
N VAL A 144 -9.17 -29.94 20.86
CA VAL A 144 -8.79 -30.49 22.17
C VAL A 144 -7.62 -31.45 22.05
N PRO A 145 -6.70 -31.50 23.06
CA PRO A 145 -5.59 -32.44 23.06
C PRO A 145 -6.10 -33.90 23.05
N GLY A 146 -5.54 -34.75 22.17
CA GLY A 146 -5.90 -36.16 22.04
C GLY A 146 -7.16 -36.43 21.23
N GLY A 147 -7.89 -35.38 20.81
CA GLY A 147 -9.10 -35.50 19.98
C GLY A 147 -8.78 -35.79 18.51
N PHE A 148 -7.60 -35.46 18.05
CA PHE A 148 -7.24 -35.45 16.63
C PHE A 148 -8.25 -34.68 15.79
N ASP A 149 -8.52 -33.47 16.26
CA ASP A 149 -9.42 -32.51 15.64
C ASP A 149 -8.65 -31.56 14.72
N ILE A 150 -9.30 -31.13 13.61
CA ILE A 150 -8.67 -30.25 12.62
C ILE A 150 -9.62 -29.13 12.23
N ALA A 151 -9.08 -27.90 12.10
CA ALA A 151 -9.76 -26.79 11.48
C ALA A 151 -9.10 -26.46 10.15
N LEU A 152 -9.90 -26.21 9.12
CA LEU A 152 -9.45 -26.04 7.74
C LEU A 152 -9.76 -24.62 7.26
N GLY A 153 -8.90 -24.07 6.40
CA GLY A 153 -9.25 -22.91 5.63
C GLY A 153 -10.43 -23.18 4.68
N SER A 154 -11.23 -22.17 4.40
CA SER A 154 -12.49 -22.31 3.65
C SER A 154 -12.27 -22.89 2.24
N GLU A 155 -11.22 -22.45 1.53
CA GLU A 155 -10.90 -22.93 0.19
C GLU A 155 -10.38 -24.37 0.21
N LEU A 156 -9.62 -24.73 1.26
CA LEU A 156 -9.17 -26.11 1.47
C LEU A 156 -10.35 -27.05 1.75
N ALA A 157 -11.28 -26.62 2.62
CA ALA A 157 -12.48 -27.37 2.92
C ALA A 157 -13.35 -27.57 1.68
N ASN A 158 -13.53 -26.53 0.86
CA ASN A 158 -14.23 -26.60 -0.42
C ASN A 158 -13.54 -27.57 -1.39
N ALA A 159 -12.21 -27.49 -1.52
CA ALA A 159 -11.43 -28.33 -2.44
C ALA A 159 -11.41 -29.82 -2.03
N LEU A 160 -11.62 -30.13 -0.76
CA LEU A 160 -11.78 -31.50 -0.24
C LEU A 160 -13.25 -31.92 -0.15
N GLY A 161 -14.20 -31.01 -0.36
CA GLY A 161 -15.63 -31.28 -0.25
C GLY A 161 -16.08 -31.64 1.17
N VAL A 162 -15.44 -31.00 2.21
CA VAL A 162 -15.69 -31.34 3.63
C VAL A 162 -16.47 -30.26 4.34
N ARG A 163 -17.21 -30.66 5.38
CA ARG A 163 -17.92 -29.82 6.32
C ARG A 163 -17.52 -30.15 7.76
N VAL A 164 -17.90 -29.30 8.69
CA VAL A 164 -17.73 -29.60 10.12
C VAL A 164 -18.44 -30.90 10.49
N GLY A 165 -17.74 -31.81 11.16
CA GLY A 165 -18.15 -33.15 11.50
C GLY A 165 -17.63 -34.25 10.56
N ASP A 166 -17.14 -33.88 9.37
CA ASP A 166 -16.56 -34.84 8.43
C ASP A 166 -15.15 -35.29 8.87
N LYS A 167 -14.72 -36.44 8.34
CA LYS A 167 -13.39 -36.97 8.61
C LYS A 167 -12.46 -36.81 7.42
N VAL A 168 -11.22 -36.45 7.68
CA VAL A 168 -10.14 -36.35 6.69
C VAL A 168 -8.94 -37.17 7.15
N THR A 169 -8.21 -37.76 6.23
CA THR A 169 -6.96 -38.46 6.57
C THR A 169 -5.78 -37.60 6.31
N LEU A 170 -4.98 -37.37 7.36
CA LEU A 170 -3.73 -36.67 7.27
C LEU A 170 -2.61 -37.65 7.01
N VAL A 171 -1.77 -37.35 6.02
CA VAL A 171 -0.61 -38.10 5.60
C VAL A 171 0.63 -37.30 5.90
N ALA A 172 1.40 -37.71 6.89
CA ALA A 172 2.67 -37.09 7.25
C ALA A 172 3.80 -37.71 6.39
N PRO A 173 4.55 -36.88 5.63
CA PRO A 173 5.61 -37.39 4.73
C PRO A 173 6.80 -38.00 5.50
N GLN A 174 6.99 -37.59 6.74
CA GLN A 174 8.00 -38.18 7.63
C GLN A 174 7.53 -39.55 8.12
N GLY A 175 7.79 -40.57 7.32
CA GLY A 175 7.37 -41.92 7.58
C GLY A 175 8.25 -42.67 8.59
N THR A 176 7.82 -43.89 8.94
CA THR A 176 8.64 -44.85 9.68
C THR A 176 9.48 -45.64 8.67
N ILE A 177 10.80 -45.69 8.89
CA ILE A 177 11.70 -46.50 8.07
C ILE A 177 11.46 -47.95 8.42
N THR A 178 11.05 -48.74 7.44
CA THR A 178 10.87 -50.18 7.56
C THR A 178 11.74 -50.92 6.55
N PRO A 179 11.99 -52.21 6.73
CA PRO A 179 12.73 -53.00 5.75
C PRO A 179 12.11 -53.01 4.34
N ALA A 180 10.81 -52.69 4.24
CA ALA A 180 10.09 -52.54 2.98
C ALA A 180 10.09 -51.13 2.39
N GLY A 181 10.76 -50.17 3.03
CA GLY A 181 10.82 -48.75 2.64
C GLY A 181 10.23 -47.81 3.66
N ILE A 182 10.06 -46.54 3.28
CA ILE A 182 9.48 -45.50 4.12
C ILE A 182 7.97 -45.57 4.02
N LEU A 183 7.29 -45.91 5.12
CA LEU A 183 5.84 -45.90 5.20
C LEU A 183 5.38 -44.55 5.80
N PRO A 184 4.60 -43.72 5.06
CA PRO A 184 4.04 -42.49 5.58
C PRO A 184 3.10 -42.78 6.75
N ARG A 185 3.03 -41.84 7.71
CA ARG A 185 2.09 -41.97 8.82
C ARG A 185 0.75 -41.42 8.41
N LEU A 186 -0.28 -42.23 8.65
CA LEU A 186 -1.67 -41.89 8.38
C LEU A 186 -2.41 -41.70 9.70
N LYS A 187 -3.13 -40.63 9.82
CA LYS A 187 -4.01 -40.39 10.96
C LYS A 187 -5.32 -39.73 10.50
N GLN A 188 -6.44 -40.27 10.96
CA GLN A 188 -7.73 -39.66 10.70
C GLN A 188 -8.00 -38.54 11.68
N PHE A 189 -8.47 -37.39 11.18
CA PHE A 189 -8.86 -36.20 11.91
C PHE A 189 -10.33 -35.89 11.67
N THR A 190 -11.01 -35.34 12.67
CA THR A 190 -12.37 -34.82 12.56
C THR A 190 -12.34 -33.33 12.30
N VAL A 191 -13.05 -32.84 11.29
CA VAL A 191 -13.14 -31.41 11.00
C VAL A 191 -14.06 -30.75 12.04
N VAL A 192 -13.50 -29.91 12.92
CA VAL A 192 -14.23 -29.20 13.98
C VAL A 192 -14.45 -27.73 13.70
N GLY A 193 -13.82 -27.21 12.64
CA GLY A 193 -13.98 -25.83 12.28
C GLY A 193 -13.53 -25.51 10.87
N ILE A 194 -14.11 -24.46 10.31
CA ILE A 194 -13.73 -23.88 9.01
C ILE A 194 -13.56 -22.37 9.22
N PHE A 195 -12.37 -21.86 8.92
CA PHE A 195 -12.05 -20.44 9.00
C PHE A 195 -11.83 -19.82 7.63
N SER A 196 -11.93 -18.48 7.55
CA SER A 196 -11.61 -17.73 6.33
C SER A 196 -10.86 -16.47 6.71
N SER A 197 -9.58 -16.44 6.39
CA SER A 197 -8.70 -15.31 6.65
C SER A 197 -8.87 -14.17 5.64
N GLY A 198 -9.57 -14.42 4.52
CA GLY A 198 -9.65 -13.52 3.39
C GLY A 198 -8.38 -13.50 2.54
N HIS A 199 -7.44 -14.43 2.79
CA HIS A 199 -6.23 -14.59 1.99
C HIS A 199 -6.20 -15.98 1.38
N TYR A 200 -6.35 -16.07 0.06
CA TYR A 200 -6.52 -17.33 -0.66
C TYR A 200 -5.43 -18.36 -0.37
N GLU A 201 -4.14 -17.93 -0.28
CA GLU A 201 -3.05 -18.87 -0.02
C GLU A 201 -3.16 -19.56 1.34
N PHE A 202 -3.60 -18.83 2.38
CA PHE A 202 -3.83 -19.44 3.70
C PHE A 202 -5.12 -20.24 3.72
N ASP A 203 -6.18 -19.71 3.14
CA ASP A 203 -7.49 -20.40 3.11
C ASP A 203 -7.44 -21.70 2.28
N SER A 204 -6.51 -21.81 1.31
CA SER A 204 -6.34 -23.00 0.47
C SER A 204 -5.30 -24.00 0.97
N ALA A 205 -4.41 -23.61 1.90
CA ALA A 205 -3.30 -24.48 2.31
C ALA A 205 -3.14 -24.66 3.83
N LEU A 206 -3.71 -23.79 4.66
CA LEU A 206 -3.51 -23.85 6.11
C LEU A 206 -4.52 -24.77 6.78
N ALA A 207 -4.01 -25.67 7.63
CA ALA A 207 -4.79 -26.52 8.52
C ALA A 207 -4.28 -26.35 9.96
N LEU A 208 -5.21 -26.17 10.91
CA LEU A 208 -4.92 -26.02 12.33
C LEU A 208 -5.30 -27.28 13.09
N VAL A 209 -4.43 -27.74 13.97
CA VAL A 209 -4.65 -28.85 14.89
C VAL A 209 -4.20 -28.48 16.29
N ASN A 210 -4.59 -29.25 17.29
CA ASN A 210 -4.01 -29.05 18.62
C ASN A 210 -2.49 -29.33 18.61
N MET A 211 -1.71 -28.51 19.32
CA MET A 211 -0.25 -28.61 19.35
C MET A 211 0.21 -29.97 19.85
N ALA A 212 -0.42 -30.52 20.90
CA ALA A 212 -0.07 -31.86 21.45
C ALA A 212 -0.31 -32.97 20.40
N ASP A 213 -1.38 -32.89 19.62
CA ASP A 213 -1.68 -33.87 18.57
C ASP A 213 -0.66 -33.79 17.41
N ALA A 214 -0.21 -32.56 17.08
CA ALA A 214 0.86 -32.35 16.10
C ALA A 214 2.19 -32.92 16.60
N GLU A 215 2.58 -32.68 17.85
CA GLU A 215 3.80 -33.24 18.47
C GLU A 215 3.80 -34.77 18.41
N VAL A 216 2.68 -35.40 18.75
CA VAL A 216 2.53 -36.87 18.68
C VAL A 216 2.66 -37.35 17.24
N LEU A 217 1.96 -36.72 16.29
CA LEU A 217 1.95 -37.13 14.89
C LEU A 217 3.32 -37.03 14.23
N PHE A 218 4.04 -35.94 14.49
CA PHE A 218 5.38 -35.69 13.91
C PHE A 218 6.54 -36.19 14.79
N ARG A 219 6.23 -36.77 15.98
CA ARG A 219 7.23 -37.24 16.96
C ARG A 219 8.21 -36.14 17.35
N GLN A 220 7.71 -34.94 17.59
CA GLN A 220 8.49 -33.82 18.09
C GLN A 220 8.37 -33.76 19.61
N ASN A 221 9.52 -33.53 20.29
CA ASN A 221 9.53 -33.37 21.74
C ASN A 221 9.46 -31.89 22.09
N GLY A 222 8.37 -31.21 21.71
CA GLY A 222 8.12 -29.80 21.95
C GLY A 222 7.80 -29.00 20.67
N PRO A 223 7.43 -27.72 20.81
CA PRO A 223 7.08 -26.86 19.67
C PRO A 223 8.28 -26.57 18.77
N SER A 224 8.00 -26.35 17.50
CA SER A 224 8.98 -25.97 16.49
C SER A 224 9.57 -24.58 16.75
N GLY A 225 8.80 -23.71 17.42
CA GLY A 225 9.20 -22.35 17.71
C GLY A 225 8.14 -21.58 18.50
N VAL A 226 8.41 -20.29 18.66
CA VAL A 226 7.51 -19.31 19.29
C VAL A 226 7.20 -18.22 18.29
N ARG A 227 5.92 -17.89 18.14
CA ARG A 227 5.44 -16.77 17.33
C ARG A 227 5.26 -15.54 18.21
N LEU A 228 5.65 -14.38 17.70
CA LEU A 228 5.59 -13.12 18.41
C LEU A 228 4.66 -12.14 17.67
N LYS A 229 3.81 -11.45 18.42
CA LYS A 229 3.02 -10.31 17.98
C LYS A 229 3.69 -9.04 18.49
N LEU A 230 3.92 -8.07 17.61
CA LEU A 230 4.50 -6.77 17.95
C LEU A 230 3.40 -5.73 18.01
N ARG A 231 3.66 -4.66 18.74
CA ARG A 231 2.81 -3.46 18.76
C ARG A 231 2.75 -2.80 17.37
N ASP A 232 3.92 -2.64 16.76
CA ASP A 232 4.05 -2.18 15.37
C ASP A 232 4.78 -3.24 14.53
N MET A 233 4.04 -3.86 13.63
CA MET A 233 4.55 -4.88 12.73
C MET A 233 5.64 -4.38 11.77
N GLN A 234 5.68 -3.07 11.49
CA GLN A 234 6.69 -2.49 10.59
C GLN A 234 8.07 -2.52 11.21
N GLN A 235 8.15 -2.59 12.53
CA GLN A 235 9.41 -2.71 13.26
C GLN A 235 9.91 -4.16 13.37
N ALA A 236 9.18 -5.14 12.82
CA ALA A 236 9.58 -6.55 12.90
C ALA A 236 11.02 -6.85 12.44
N PRO A 237 11.56 -6.26 11.35
CA PRO A 237 12.94 -6.49 10.98
C PRO A 237 13.96 -5.97 12.01
N GLN A 238 13.68 -4.80 12.62
CA GLN A 238 14.54 -4.20 13.63
C GLN A 238 14.49 -5.00 14.94
N VAL A 239 13.26 -5.30 15.40
CA VAL A 239 13.03 -6.08 16.61
C VAL A 239 13.61 -7.48 16.48
N ALA A 240 13.49 -8.13 15.32
CA ALA A 240 14.10 -9.43 15.08
C ALA A 240 15.63 -9.37 15.18
N GLN A 241 16.25 -8.30 14.69
CA GLN A 241 17.70 -8.11 14.80
C GLN A 241 18.13 -7.83 16.26
N GLU A 242 17.38 -7.03 17.01
CA GLU A 242 17.62 -6.80 18.44
C GLU A 242 17.49 -8.08 19.27
N LEU A 243 16.42 -8.86 19.03
CA LEU A 243 16.19 -10.12 19.71
C LEU A 243 17.27 -11.16 19.37
N ALA A 244 17.76 -11.20 18.13
CA ALA A 244 18.85 -12.09 17.73
C ALA A 244 20.15 -11.84 18.51
N GLY A 245 20.38 -10.60 18.98
CA GLY A 245 21.53 -10.24 19.79
C GLY A 245 21.33 -10.43 21.30
N THR A 246 20.09 -10.60 21.79
CA THR A 246 19.76 -10.63 23.22
C THR A 246 19.23 -11.98 23.70
N MET A 247 18.65 -12.78 22.84
CA MET A 247 18.10 -14.09 23.18
C MET A 247 19.21 -15.14 23.31
N SER A 248 19.02 -16.05 24.25
CA SER A 248 19.96 -17.13 24.51
C SER A 248 19.60 -18.39 23.74
N GLY A 249 20.63 -19.09 23.20
CA GLY A 249 20.48 -20.37 22.50
C GLY A 249 20.71 -20.25 20.99
N ASP A 250 20.66 -21.40 20.31
CA ASP A 250 20.79 -21.50 18.85
C ASP A 250 19.40 -21.29 18.21
N LEU A 251 19.00 -20.02 18.13
CA LEU A 251 17.69 -19.57 17.66
C LEU A 251 17.81 -18.83 16.35
N TYR A 252 16.94 -19.14 15.42
CA TYR A 252 16.79 -18.44 14.15
C TYR A 252 15.53 -17.58 14.17
N LEU A 253 15.69 -16.27 13.99
CA LEU A 253 14.57 -15.34 13.96
C LEU A 253 14.20 -15.01 12.51
N ARG A 254 12.93 -15.20 12.18
CA ARG A 254 12.37 -14.93 10.88
C ARG A 254 11.23 -13.95 11.01
N ASP A 255 11.42 -12.76 10.48
CA ASP A 255 10.36 -11.77 10.40
C ASP A 255 9.50 -11.96 9.14
N TRP A 256 8.27 -11.44 9.17
CA TRP A 256 7.30 -11.56 8.09
C TRP A 256 7.80 -10.98 6.75
N SER A 257 8.65 -9.96 6.78
CA SER A 257 9.16 -9.31 5.57
C SER A 257 10.16 -10.20 4.84
N ARG A 258 10.96 -10.98 5.56
CA ARG A 258 11.88 -11.98 4.98
C ARG A 258 11.12 -13.15 4.38
N GLN A 259 10.03 -13.56 5.02
CA GLN A 259 9.20 -14.65 4.51
C GLN A 259 8.50 -14.26 3.22
N ASN A 260 8.12 -12.99 3.08
CA ASN A 260 7.41 -12.45 1.92
C ASN A 260 8.28 -11.46 1.09
N ARG A 261 9.60 -11.72 1.01
CA ARG A 261 10.56 -10.84 0.33
C ARG A 261 10.15 -10.48 -1.09
N ASN A 262 9.65 -11.45 -1.86
CA ASN A 262 9.24 -11.24 -3.25
C ASN A 262 8.05 -10.28 -3.34
N TRP A 263 7.06 -10.44 -2.46
CA TRP A 263 5.92 -9.53 -2.39
C TRP A 263 6.37 -8.11 -1.99
N PHE A 264 7.23 -8.01 -0.99
CA PHE A 264 7.76 -6.71 -0.54
C PHE A 264 8.57 -6.00 -1.62
N ALA A 265 9.42 -6.75 -2.34
CA ALA A 265 10.18 -6.23 -3.47
C ALA A 265 9.27 -5.81 -4.63
N ALA A 266 8.22 -6.57 -4.92
CA ALA A 266 7.23 -6.22 -5.94
C ALA A 266 6.51 -4.91 -5.59
N VAL A 267 6.03 -4.76 -4.36
CA VAL A 267 5.38 -3.54 -3.86
C VAL A 267 6.31 -2.32 -3.93
N GLN A 268 7.59 -2.47 -3.56
CA GLN A 268 8.57 -1.38 -3.65
C GLN A 268 8.85 -1.00 -5.11
N THR A 269 8.94 -1.98 -5.99
CA THR A 269 9.13 -1.74 -7.43
C THR A 269 7.92 -1.04 -8.02
N GLU A 270 6.70 -1.48 -7.67
CA GLU A 270 5.45 -0.87 -8.09
C GLU A 270 5.35 0.60 -7.64
N LYS A 271 5.65 0.91 -6.38
CA LYS A 271 5.72 2.29 -5.88
C LYS A 271 6.68 3.16 -6.69
N ARG A 272 7.86 2.62 -7.00
CA ARG A 272 8.85 3.34 -7.81
C ARG A 272 8.36 3.60 -9.24
N MET A 273 7.75 2.59 -9.87
CA MET A 273 7.16 2.73 -11.21
C MET A 273 6.02 3.75 -11.22
N MET A 274 5.12 3.67 -10.24
CA MET A 274 4.02 4.63 -10.10
C MET A 274 4.56 6.05 -9.92
N PHE A 275 5.56 6.25 -9.08
CA PHE A 275 6.19 7.56 -8.89
C PHE A 275 6.77 8.12 -10.21
N ILE A 276 7.44 7.29 -11.01
CA ILE A 276 7.99 7.70 -12.31
C ILE A 276 6.87 8.09 -13.27
N ILE A 277 5.84 7.23 -13.43
CA ILE A 277 4.70 7.47 -14.33
C ILE A 277 3.99 8.76 -13.93
N LEU A 278 3.76 8.93 -12.65
CA LEU A 278 3.05 10.08 -12.11
C LEU A 278 3.87 11.38 -12.25
N THR A 279 5.17 11.32 -12.05
CA THR A 279 6.06 12.46 -12.33
C THR A 279 6.02 12.85 -13.81
N LEU A 280 5.92 11.87 -14.72
CA LEU A 280 5.76 12.12 -16.14
C LEU A 280 4.44 12.84 -16.47
N ILE A 281 3.33 12.46 -15.82
CA ILE A 281 2.03 13.14 -15.99
C ILE A 281 2.12 14.60 -15.55
N ILE A 282 2.79 14.89 -14.42
CA ILE A 282 3.04 16.28 -13.99
C ILE A 282 3.91 17.02 -15.00
N ALA A 283 4.93 16.35 -15.53
CA ALA A 283 5.79 16.97 -16.56
C ALA A 283 5.00 17.35 -17.82
N VAL A 284 4.04 16.53 -18.25
CA VAL A 284 3.13 16.85 -19.37
C VAL A 284 2.25 18.05 -19.03
N ALA A 285 1.69 18.12 -17.81
CA ALA A 285 0.93 19.27 -17.35
C ALA A 285 1.79 20.56 -17.29
N ALA A 286 3.04 20.45 -16.83
CA ALA A 286 4.00 21.56 -16.83
C ALA A 286 4.37 22.00 -18.27
N PHE A 287 4.48 21.08 -19.22
CA PHE A 287 4.70 21.40 -20.62
C PHE A 287 3.52 22.17 -21.23
N ASN A 288 2.30 21.85 -20.85
CA ASN A 288 1.12 22.63 -21.24
C ASN A 288 1.22 24.07 -20.71
N LEU A 289 1.72 24.28 -19.49
CA LEU A 289 1.99 25.60 -18.93
C LEU A 289 3.02 26.39 -19.79
N VAL A 290 4.08 25.73 -20.28
CA VAL A 290 5.05 26.35 -21.19
C VAL A 290 4.35 26.90 -22.43
N SER A 291 3.53 26.08 -23.10
CA SER A 291 2.81 26.46 -24.32
C SER A 291 1.87 27.64 -24.05
N THR A 292 1.14 27.62 -22.95
CA THR A 292 0.24 28.70 -22.54
C THR A 292 0.99 30.01 -22.27
N LEU A 293 2.11 29.96 -21.57
CA LEU A 293 2.92 31.15 -21.29
C LEU A 293 3.58 31.70 -22.55
N VAL A 294 4.05 30.85 -23.46
CA VAL A 294 4.59 31.29 -24.76
C VAL A 294 3.53 32.04 -25.56
N MET A 295 2.32 31.52 -25.61
CA MET A 295 1.19 32.19 -26.27
C MET A 295 0.86 33.52 -25.60
N THR A 296 0.79 33.55 -24.27
CA THR A 296 0.55 34.78 -23.49
C THR A 296 1.63 35.82 -23.78
N VAL A 297 2.90 35.42 -23.83
CA VAL A 297 4.02 36.34 -24.18
C VAL A 297 3.85 36.91 -25.59
N THR A 298 3.43 36.08 -26.54
CA THR A 298 3.21 36.52 -27.94
C THR A 298 2.06 37.54 -28.02
N ASP A 299 0.95 37.28 -27.34
CA ASP A 299 -0.20 38.18 -27.29
C ASP A 299 0.07 39.51 -26.58
N LYS A 300 1.03 39.49 -25.65
CA LYS A 300 1.43 40.66 -24.84
C LYS A 300 2.68 41.37 -25.36
N GLN A 301 3.13 41.06 -26.58
CA GLN A 301 4.29 41.76 -27.20
C GLN A 301 4.16 43.27 -27.24
N PRO A 302 2.98 43.87 -27.61
CA PRO A 302 2.83 45.34 -27.58
C PRO A 302 2.99 45.91 -26.15
N ASP A 303 2.34 45.27 -25.16
CA ASP A 303 2.45 45.70 -23.77
C ASP A 303 3.91 45.65 -23.28
N ILE A 304 4.66 44.61 -23.66
CA ILE A 304 6.10 44.46 -23.36
C ILE A 304 6.92 45.57 -24.04
N ALA A 305 6.61 45.89 -25.29
CA ALA A 305 7.31 46.93 -26.02
C ALA A 305 7.12 48.32 -25.38
N ILE A 306 5.89 48.65 -24.97
CA ILE A 306 5.56 49.89 -24.26
C ILE A 306 6.36 49.96 -22.92
N LEU A 307 6.34 48.88 -22.14
CA LEU A 307 7.11 48.86 -20.88
C LEU A 307 8.60 49.05 -21.10
N ARG A 308 9.14 48.45 -22.17
CA ARG A 308 10.58 48.61 -22.52
C ARG A 308 10.94 50.01 -23.00
N THR A 309 10.08 50.67 -23.77
CA THR A 309 10.27 52.04 -24.19
C THR A 309 10.17 53.01 -22.99
N MET A 310 9.38 52.69 -21.98
CA MET A 310 9.31 53.43 -20.72
C MET A 310 10.52 53.17 -19.78
N GLY A 311 11.48 52.32 -20.19
CA GLY A 311 12.74 52.10 -19.45
C GLY A 311 12.75 50.78 -18.64
N ALA A 312 11.77 49.89 -18.77
CA ALA A 312 11.82 48.61 -18.10
C ALA A 312 12.97 47.74 -18.62
N GLN A 313 13.76 47.19 -17.72
CA GLN A 313 14.88 46.31 -18.07
C GLN A 313 14.37 44.92 -18.52
N PRO A 314 15.11 44.20 -19.39
CA PRO A 314 14.77 42.83 -19.76
C PRO A 314 14.55 41.89 -18.59
N ARG A 315 15.32 42.06 -17.51
CA ARG A 315 15.19 41.31 -16.25
C ARG A 315 13.83 41.55 -15.55
N SER A 316 13.32 42.80 -15.62
CA SER A 316 12.00 43.12 -15.05
C SER A 316 10.86 42.46 -15.83
N ILE A 317 10.94 42.43 -17.18
CA ILE A 317 9.99 41.69 -18.03
C ILE A 317 10.01 40.19 -17.69
N MET A 318 11.22 39.62 -17.59
CA MET A 318 11.37 38.22 -17.17
C MET A 318 10.70 37.94 -15.82
N LYS A 319 10.91 38.78 -14.81
CA LYS A 319 10.30 38.66 -13.48
C LYS A 319 8.75 38.68 -13.54
N ILE A 320 8.15 39.55 -14.36
CA ILE A 320 6.71 39.68 -14.52
C ILE A 320 6.10 38.31 -14.95
N PHE A 321 6.69 37.68 -15.98
CA PHE A 321 6.18 36.40 -16.48
C PHE A 321 6.53 35.21 -15.57
N ILE A 322 7.65 35.25 -14.84
CA ILE A 322 7.94 34.27 -13.77
C ILE A 322 6.89 34.38 -12.68
N VAL A 323 6.57 35.58 -12.19
CA VAL A 323 5.53 35.77 -11.16
C VAL A 323 4.17 35.24 -11.64
N GLN A 324 3.79 35.54 -12.90
CA GLN A 324 2.57 35.02 -13.49
C GLN A 324 2.55 33.49 -13.52
N GLY A 325 3.59 32.85 -14.04
CA GLY A 325 3.66 31.40 -14.17
C GLY A 325 3.74 30.69 -12.81
N VAL A 326 4.52 31.24 -11.85
CA VAL A 326 4.58 30.72 -10.47
C VAL A 326 3.21 30.83 -9.79
N ALA A 327 2.47 31.93 -9.99
CA ALA A 327 1.12 32.07 -9.45
C ALA A 327 0.15 31.02 -10.01
N ILE A 328 0.19 30.77 -11.33
CA ILE A 328 -0.61 29.73 -11.98
C ILE A 328 -0.25 28.34 -11.43
N GLY A 329 1.05 28.04 -11.35
CA GLY A 329 1.55 26.78 -10.81
C GLY A 329 1.18 26.58 -9.35
N PHE A 330 1.31 27.61 -8.52
CA PHE A 330 0.95 27.56 -7.10
C PHE A 330 -0.55 27.33 -6.89
N ILE A 331 -1.39 28.11 -7.55
CA ILE A 331 -2.86 27.96 -7.45
C ILE A 331 -3.29 26.57 -7.96
N GLY A 332 -2.77 26.15 -9.11
CA GLY A 332 -3.07 24.82 -9.66
C GLY A 332 -2.66 23.69 -8.69
N THR A 333 -1.45 23.76 -8.12
CA THR A 333 -0.96 22.79 -7.15
C THR A 333 -1.82 22.77 -5.87
N VAL A 334 -2.14 23.94 -5.31
CA VAL A 334 -2.96 24.03 -4.09
C VAL A 334 -4.37 23.48 -4.34
N LEU A 335 -5.01 23.84 -5.45
CA LEU A 335 -6.31 23.30 -5.81
C LEU A 335 -6.26 21.78 -6.04
N GLY A 336 -5.20 21.29 -6.66
CA GLY A 336 -4.97 19.87 -6.88
C GLY A 336 -4.76 19.09 -5.57
N VAL A 337 -3.96 19.65 -4.65
CA VAL A 337 -3.75 19.06 -3.31
C VAL A 337 -5.05 19.02 -2.52
N LEU A 338 -5.78 20.13 -2.46
CA LEU A 338 -7.05 20.20 -1.74
C LEU A 338 -8.10 19.26 -2.36
N GLY A 339 -8.29 19.32 -3.67
CA GLY A 339 -9.26 18.48 -4.38
C GLY A 339 -8.91 17.00 -4.30
N GLY A 340 -7.63 16.66 -4.54
CA GLY A 340 -7.15 15.28 -4.46
C GLY A 340 -7.27 14.69 -3.07
N THR A 341 -6.94 15.45 -2.03
CA THR A 341 -7.09 15.01 -0.63
C THR A 341 -8.56 14.83 -0.26
N LEU A 342 -9.43 15.77 -0.65
CA LEU A 342 -10.87 15.64 -0.43
C LEU A 342 -11.45 14.40 -1.11
N ILE A 343 -11.06 14.10 -2.33
CA ILE A 343 -11.51 12.90 -3.04
C ILE A 343 -10.95 11.65 -2.35
N ALA A 344 -9.66 11.61 -2.03
CA ALA A 344 -9.00 10.47 -1.43
C ALA A 344 -9.55 10.11 -0.04
N THR A 345 -9.94 11.11 0.76
CA THR A 345 -10.53 10.89 2.09
C THR A 345 -12.00 10.49 2.07
N ASN A 346 -12.70 10.70 0.96
CA ASN A 346 -14.13 10.37 0.81
C ASN A 346 -14.36 9.35 -0.31
N ILE A 347 -13.36 8.54 -0.64
CA ILE A 347 -13.45 7.60 -1.76
C ILE A 347 -14.46 6.48 -1.49
N ASP A 348 -14.62 6.11 -0.23
CA ASP A 348 -15.61 5.17 0.31
C ASP A 348 -17.06 5.61 0.07
N VAL A 349 -17.31 6.90 -0.10
CA VAL A 349 -18.63 7.47 -0.44
C VAL A 349 -18.74 7.72 -1.95
N ILE A 350 -17.66 8.24 -2.56
CA ILE A 350 -17.65 8.67 -3.96
C ILE A 350 -17.75 7.45 -4.90
N VAL A 351 -16.98 6.40 -4.64
CA VAL A 351 -16.95 5.21 -5.53
C VAL A 351 -18.30 4.49 -5.53
N PRO A 352 -18.93 4.15 -4.39
CA PRO A 352 -20.26 3.54 -4.41
C PRO A 352 -21.34 4.43 -5.03
N PHE A 353 -21.21 5.76 -4.95
CA PHE A 353 -22.11 6.69 -5.64
C PHE A 353 -21.96 6.57 -7.17
N ILE A 354 -20.73 6.52 -7.68
CA ILE A 354 -20.45 6.36 -9.11
C ILE A 354 -20.89 4.97 -9.60
N GLU A 355 -20.63 3.90 -8.83
CA GLU A 355 -21.09 2.55 -9.14
C GLU A 355 -22.61 2.46 -9.29
N ARG A 356 -23.35 3.12 -8.39
CA ARG A 356 -24.82 3.20 -8.48
C ARG A 356 -25.30 3.98 -9.70
N LEU A 357 -24.59 5.08 -10.04
CA LEU A 357 -24.95 5.92 -11.19
C LEU A 357 -24.67 5.21 -12.51
N LEU A 358 -23.56 4.48 -12.61
CA LEU A 358 -23.13 3.78 -13.83
C LEU A 358 -23.68 2.35 -13.91
N HIS A 359 -24.31 1.84 -12.85
CA HIS A 359 -24.78 0.43 -12.73
C HIS A 359 -23.66 -0.60 -12.98
N VAL A 360 -22.41 -0.27 -12.59
CA VAL A 360 -21.22 -1.11 -12.74
C VAL A 360 -20.58 -1.30 -11.38
N GLN A 361 -20.12 -2.50 -11.06
CA GLN A 361 -19.29 -2.77 -9.89
C GLN A 361 -17.82 -2.77 -10.33
N PHE A 362 -17.01 -1.86 -9.78
CA PHE A 362 -15.56 -1.79 -10.09
C PHE A 362 -14.80 -2.93 -9.42
N LEU A 363 -15.22 -3.33 -8.21
CA LEU A 363 -14.62 -4.42 -7.44
C LEU A 363 -15.69 -5.45 -7.10
N PRO A 364 -15.78 -6.57 -7.84
CA PRO A 364 -16.65 -7.68 -7.45
C PRO A 364 -16.22 -8.24 -6.09
N LYS A 365 -17.13 -8.18 -5.11
CA LYS A 365 -16.88 -8.66 -3.73
C LYS A 365 -16.45 -10.11 -3.66
N ASP A 366 -16.95 -10.91 -4.61
CA ASP A 366 -16.70 -12.35 -4.69
C ASP A 366 -15.25 -12.69 -5.15
N ILE A 367 -14.57 -11.75 -5.80
CA ILE A 367 -13.21 -11.98 -6.33
C ILE A 367 -12.15 -11.36 -5.40
N TYR A 368 -12.41 -10.15 -4.89
CA TYR A 368 -11.39 -9.40 -4.14
C TYR A 368 -11.57 -9.45 -2.63
N PHE A 369 -12.71 -9.99 -2.14
CA PHE A 369 -13.06 -10.05 -0.71
C PHE A 369 -12.96 -8.70 0.02
N ILE A 370 -12.87 -7.60 -0.72
CA ILE A 370 -12.80 -6.22 -0.23
C ILE A 370 -14.13 -5.55 -0.54
N SER A 371 -14.83 -5.12 0.50
CA SER A 371 -16.18 -4.54 0.36
C SER A 371 -16.19 -3.10 -0.12
N GLU A 372 -15.10 -2.38 0.06
CA GLU A 372 -14.95 -0.95 -0.21
C GLU A 372 -13.55 -0.68 -0.75
N LEU A 373 -13.40 0.32 -1.60
CA LEU A 373 -12.09 0.71 -2.13
C LEU A 373 -11.27 1.38 -1.03
N PRO A 374 -10.21 0.74 -0.51
CA PRO A 374 -9.43 1.31 0.59
C PRO A 374 -8.61 2.50 0.11
N SER A 375 -8.52 3.55 0.93
CA SER A 375 -7.68 4.71 0.69
C SER A 375 -6.90 5.08 1.95
N ASP A 376 -5.58 5.31 1.81
CA ASP A 376 -4.69 5.71 2.90
C ASP A 376 -3.86 6.93 2.45
N PRO A 377 -4.45 8.16 2.53
CA PRO A 377 -3.77 9.38 2.13
C PRO A 377 -2.67 9.74 3.14
N ARG A 378 -1.41 9.61 2.72
CA ARG A 378 -0.23 9.91 3.57
C ARG A 378 0.25 11.31 3.35
N VAL A 379 0.44 12.06 4.43
CA VAL A 379 0.91 13.44 4.41
C VAL A 379 2.25 13.57 3.68
N ASN A 380 3.17 12.62 3.86
CA ASN A 380 4.47 12.62 3.19
C ASN A 380 4.34 12.52 1.65
N ASP A 381 3.44 11.68 1.16
CA ASP A 381 3.20 11.51 -0.27
C ASP A 381 2.57 12.78 -0.86
N ILE A 382 1.55 13.32 -0.18
CA ILE A 382 0.87 14.56 -0.56
C ILE A 382 1.86 15.75 -0.61
N ALA A 383 2.69 15.90 0.42
CA ALA A 383 3.71 16.94 0.47
C ALA A 383 4.75 16.79 -0.66
N THR A 384 5.23 15.58 -0.90
CA THR A 384 6.19 15.28 -1.98
C THR A 384 5.61 15.61 -3.36
N ILE A 385 4.36 15.20 -3.62
CA ILE A 385 3.65 15.51 -4.87
C ILE A 385 3.52 17.02 -5.03
N GLY A 386 3.06 17.72 -4.00
CA GLY A 386 2.87 19.17 -4.03
C GLY A 386 4.18 19.91 -4.32
N ILE A 387 5.27 19.54 -3.66
CA ILE A 387 6.60 20.15 -3.87
C ILE A 387 7.09 19.88 -5.28
N ILE A 388 7.06 18.62 -5.76
CA ILE A 388 7.53 18.27 -7.11
C ILE A 388 6.70 19.00 -8.17
N SER A 389 5.38 19.03 -8.02
CA SER A 389 4.49 19.72 -8.97
C SER A 389 4.78 21.20 -9.03
N PHE A 390 4.95 21.86 -7.89
CA PHE A 390 5.27 23.28 -7.81
C PHE A 390 6.65 23.58 -8.40
N VAL A 391 7.66 22.75 -8.12
CA VAL A 391 9.02 22.91 -8.68
C VAL A 391 8.99 22.75 -10.20
N LEU A 392 8.33 21.71 -10.73
CA LEU A 392 8.22 21.51 -12.18
C LEU A 392 7.45 22.63 -12.87
N ALA A 393 6.34 23.10 -12.27
CA ALA A 393 5.60 24.25 -12.78
C ALA A 393 6.48 25.50 -12.81
N THR A 394 7.28 25.76 -11.75
CA THR A 394 8.20 26.89 -11.70
C THR A 394 9.30 26.80 -12.75
N LEU A 395 9.92 25.63 -12.93
CA LEU A 395 10.93 25.41 -13.97
C LEU A 395 10.35 25.62 -15.38
N ALA A 396 9.12 25.18 -15.61
CA ALA A 396 8.41 25.37 -16.87
C ALA A 396 8.24 26.85 -17.24
N THR A 397 8.20 27.76 -16.25
CA THR A 397 8.05 29.20 -16.52
C THR A 397 9.32 29.87 -17.02
N LEU A 398 10.49 29.27 -16.80
CA LEU A 398 11.77 29.91 -17.11
C LEU A 398 11.97 30.20 -18.60
N TYR A 399 11.65 29.22 -19.46
CA TYR A 399 11.82 29.38 -20.91
C TYR A 399 10.91 30.47 -21.51
N PRO A 400 9.58 30.48 -21.27
CA PRO A 400 8.72 31.56 -21.79
C PRO A 400 9.11 32.94 -21.25
N SER A 401 9.49 33.03 -19.99
CA SER A 401 9.90 34.29 -19.36
C SER A 401 11.19 34.84 -19.95
N TRP A 402 12.15 33.95 -20.24
CA TRP A 402 13.37 34.34 -20.94
C TRP A 402 13.09 34.82 -22.38
N ARG A 403 12.18 34.17 -23.10
CA ARG A 403 11.74 34.59 -24.43
C ARG A 403 11.06 35.96 -24.39
N ALA A 404 10.21 36.24 -23.38
CA ALA A 404 9.59 37.54 -23.18
C ALA A 404 10.63 38.69 -22.98
N ALA A 405 11.71 38.42 -22.26
CA ALA A 405 12.78 39.39 -22.04
C ALA A 405 13.57 39.79 -23.31
N ARG A 406 13.50 38.95 -24.35
CA ARG A 406 14.19 39.16 -25.63
C ARG A 406 13.32 39.76 -26.75
N VAL A 407 12.10 40.16 -26.48
CA VAL A 407 11.22 40.83 -27.43
C VAL A 407 11.85 42.16 -27.84
N ASN A 408 12.00 42.38 -29.15
CA ASN A 408 12.51 43.62 -29.73
C ASN A 408 11.38 44.66 -29.78
N PRO A 409 11.47 45.81 -29.07
CA PRO A 409 10.42 46.81 -29.04
C PRO A 409 10.12 47.42 -30.42
N ALA A 410 11.15 47.59 -31.25
CA ALA A 410 10.99 48.20 -32.58
C ALA A 410 10.18 47.32 -33.53
N GLU A 411 10.36 45.99 -33.46
CA GLU A 411 9.59 45.02 -34.30
C GLU A 411 8.17 44.90 -33.80
N ALA A 412 7.97 44.84 -32.45
CA ALA A 412 6.65 44.64 -31.86
C ALA A 412 5.70 45.83 -32.12
N LEU A 413 6.21 47.05 -32.22
CA LEU A 413 5.40 48.25 -32.48
C LEU A 413 5.20 48.53 -34.01
N ARG A 414 5.94 47.85 -34.88
CA ARG A 414 5.83 48.03 -36.34
C ARG A 414 4.63 47.30 -36.95
N TYR A 415 4.07 46.33 -36.27
CA TYR A 415 2.97 45.46 -36.75
C TYR A 415 1.59 45.88 -36.22
N GLU A 416 1.44 47.05 -35.61
CA GLU A 416 0.18 47.79 -35.41
C GLU A 416 0.03 48.84 -36.54
#